data_701b3aa92575b37261af43b3378a59f7
#
_entry.id   701b3aa92575b37261af43b3378a59f7
#
_cell.length_a   1.000
_cell.length_b   1.000
_cell.length_c   1.000
_cell.angle_alpha   90.00
_cell.angle_beta   90.00
_cell.angle_gamma   90.00
#
_symmetry.space_group_name_H-M   'P 1'
#
loop_
_entity.id
_entity.type
_entity.pdbx_description
1 polymer ?
#
loop_
_entity_poly.entity_id
_entity_poly.type
_entity_poly.pdbx_seq_one_letter_code
_entity_poly.pdbx_strand_id
1 'polypeptide(L)'
;VSKTPMIVMSGTGPMSMDGRRPWIDWVHTALVQGNLVRDYVKWDDQPHDTFSVPESLIRAYRVAMTEPKGPVYIALDAGWQEERIDREIPIPDVTKFAPPTPIQGDPTAMAEIVRMLAGATAPLIIAGRVGRNEATVADLVKLAEVGGIKVVDAGGAMNFPNTHPLDATGTTALEEADVVVLLDVDYPELATTVWNRYDRQIKNRMRADAKLINLGLNDLAMRSTVMDFGRLIPAELSIAADTSVAIPELTRLLEVAMAGSNAPAARAAEGAIAKAVARQSALDQAAEHADERPISLSRIATSLWENIKADDNWVFAGALEGWNRRLWDIDRPGSILGAGGSAALGTGLPRAVGAGLAVKKSGGYCVAINGDGDMMY
;
A
#
# COMPACT_ATOMS: atom_id res chain seq x y z
N VAL A 1 0.68 5.05 8.16
CA VAL A 1 1.40 4.98 6.87
C VAL A 1 1.09 3.67 6.15
N SER A 2 1.34 2.49 6.76
CA SER A 2 1.13 1.19 6.10
C SER A 2 -0.35 0.80 5.90
N LYS A 3 -1.28 1.53 6.51
CA LYS A 3 -2.73 1.23 6.51
C LYS A 3 -3.05 -0.22 6.95
N THR A 4 -2.22 -0.77 7.82
CA THR A 4 -2.43 -2.12 8.37
C THR A 4 -3.55 -2.10 9.40
N PRO A 5 -4.61 -2.89 9.26
CA PRO A 5 -5.65 -2.98 10.27
C PRO A 5 -5.11 -3.69 11.50
N MET A 6 -5.17 -3.04 12.65
CA MET A 6 -4.84 -3.64 13.95
C MET A 6 -5.61 -2.96 15.07
N ILE A 7 -5.90 -3.69 16.11
CA ILE A 7 -6.45 -3.17 17.37
C ILE A 7 -5.30 -3.18 18.37
N VAL A 8 -4.88 -1.99 18.80
CA VAL A 8 -3.89 -1.82 19.84
C VAL A 8 -4.64 -1.57 21.15
N MET A 9 -4.38 -2.39 22.16
CA MET A 9 -4.99 -2.26 23.47
C MET A 9 -3.93 -1.92 24.52
N SER A 10 -4.27 -1.05 25.44
CA SER A 10 -3.43 -0.69 26.58
C SER A 10 -4.26 -0.60 27.86
N GLY A 11 -3.58 -0.55 28.99
CA GLY A 11 -4.17 -0.21 30.27
C GLY A 11 -3.95 1.25 30.64
N THR A 12 -4.86 1.84 31.39
CA THR A 12 -4.67 3.08 32.12
C THR A 12 -5.00 2.85 33.61
N GLY A 13 -4.45 3.64 34.48
CA GLY A 13 -4.81 3.57 35.92
C GLY A 13 -6.27 4.00 36.15
N PRO A 14 -6.85 3.73 37.33
CA PRO A 14 -8.24 4.01 37.60
C PRO A 14 -8.60 5.48 37.39
N MET A 15 -9.64 5.73 36.59
CA MET A 15 -10.16 7.08 36.36
C MET A 15 -10.94 7.58 37.59
N SER A 16 -11.60 6.65 38.31
CA SER A 16 -12.26 6.96 39.57
C SER A 16 -11.25 7.29 40.65
N MET A 17 -11.49 8.38 41.40
CA MET A 17 -10.65 8.77 42.52
C MET A 17 -10.60 7.71 43.61
N ASP A 18 -11.71 7.02 43.88
CA ASP A 18 -11.83 6.01 44.90
C ASP A 18 -10.98 4.75 44.63
N GLY A 19 -10.74 4.46 43.34
CA GLY A 19 -9.93 3.32 42.93
C GLY A 19 -8.43 3.60 42.84
N ARG A 20 -8.00 4.87 42.97
CA ARG A 20 -6.60 5.24 42.75
C ARG A 20 -5.70 4.85 43.90
N ARG A 21 -4.60 4.19 43.58
CA ARG A 21 -3.53 3.86 44.52
C ARG A 21 -2.55 5.05 44.64
N PRO A 22 -2.39 5.67 45.82
CA PRO A 22 -1.66 6.94 45.94
C PRO A 22 -0.19 6.89 45.55
N TRP A 23 0.41 5.70 45.53
CA TRP A 23 1.84 5.51 45.31
C TRP A 23 2.24 5.22 43.85
N ILE A 24 1.28 4.88 42.95
CA ILE A 24 1.60 4.44 41.59
C ILE A 24 0.72 5.06 40.49
N ASP A 25 -0.58 5.19 40.72
CA ASP A 25 -1.50 5.53 39.65
C ASP A 25 -1.28 6.95 39.07
N TRP A 26 -0.82 7.89 39.90
CA TRP A 26 -0.49 9.25 39.49
C TRP A 26 0.67 9.31 38.46
N VAL A 27 1.53 8.27 38.42
CA VAL A 27 2.64 8.16 37.48
C VAL A 27 2.20 7.46 36.18
N HIS A 28 1.25 6.51 36.26
CA HIS A 28 0.89 5.61 35.17
C HIS A 28 -0.48 5.90 34.57
N THR A 29 -1.17 6.95 35.01
CA THR A 29 -2.50 7.29 34.49
C THR A 29 -2.45 8.52 33.60
N ALA A 30 -2.94 8.38 32.37
CA ALA A 30 -3.25 9.50 31.49
C ALA A 30 -4.77 9.67 31.44
N LEU A 31 -5.28 10.89 31.63
CA LEU A 31 -6.72 11.18 31.63
C LEU A 31 -7.37 10.84 30.27
N VAL A 32 -6.69 11.12 29.18
CA VAL A 32 -7.13 10.77 27.83
C VAL A 32 -5.94 10.16 27.10
N GLN A 33 -5.76 8.87 27.28
CA GLN A 33 -4.57 8.16 26.76
C GLN A 33 -4.56 8.11 25.23
N GLY A 34 -5.73 8.08 24.58
CA GLY A 34 -5.87 8.16 23.13
C GLY A 34 -5.21 9.38 22.52
N ASN A 35 -5.07 10.51 23.25
CA ASN A 35 -4.40 11.70 22.74
C ASN A 35 -2.93 11.48 22.37
N LEU A 36 -2.26 10.49 22.95
CA LEU A 36 -0.87 10.13 22.64
C LEU A 36 -0.71 9.54 21.24
N VAL A 37 -1.76 8.89 20.73
CA VAL A 37 -1.72 8.12 19.48
C VAL A 37 -2.73 8.59 18.45
N ARG A 38 -3.55 9.59 18.77
CA ARG A 38 -4.69 10.03 17.97
C ARG A 38 -4.32 10.42 16.52
N ASP A 39 -3.14 10.99 16.31
CA ASP A 39 -2.65 11.37 14.98
C ASP A 39 -2.17 10.15 14.16
N TYR A 40 -2.02 8.98 14.78
CA TYR A 40 -1.49 7.76 14.15
C TYR A 40 -2.52 6.66 13.97
N VAL A 41 -3.72 6.81 14.54
CA VAL A 41 -4.79 5.81 14.49
C VAL A 41 -6.05 6.36 13.84
N LYS A 42 -6.87 5.49 13.25
CA LYS A 42 -8.16 5.89 12.68
C LYS A 42 -9.20 6.27 13.74
N TRP A 43 -9.12 5.66 14.90
CA TRP A 43 -10.07 5.84 15.99
C TRP A 43 -9.44 5.38 17.28
N ASP A 44 -9.80 6.05 18.36
CA ASP A 44 -9.42 5.70 19.74
C ASP A 44 -10.66 5.70 20.61
N ASP A 45 -10.67 4.83 21.63
CA ASP A 45 -11.74 4.75 22.61
C ASP A 45 -11.18 4.39 24.00
N GLN A 46 -11.93 4.79 25.01
CA GLN A 46 -11.69 4.43 26.41
C GLN A 46 -13.05 4.07 27.01
N PRO A 47 -13.47 2.78 26.94
CA PRO A 47 -14.73 2.33 27.51
C PRO A 47 -14.84 2.69 28.98
N HIS A 48 -16.00 3.15 29.42
CA HIS A 48 -16.22 3.64 30.77
C HIS A 48 -16.50 2.53 31.79
N ASP A 49 -16.88 1.34 31.32
CA ASP A 49 -17.21 0.18 32.14
C ASP A 49 -16.98 -1.13 31.40
N THR A 50 -17.02 -2.25 32.11
CA THR A 50 -16.82 -3.59 31.56
C THR A 50 -17.89 -3.97 30.54
N PHE A 51 -19.13 -3.49 30.67
CA PHE A 51 -20.23 -3.83 29.76
C PHE A 51 -20.16 -3.11 28.42
N SER A 52 -19.41 -2.01 28.36
CA SER A 52 -19.15 -1.24 27.13
C SER A 52 -18.03 -1.84 26.26
N VAL A 53 -17.20 -2.73 26.83
CA VAL A 53 -16.04 -3.30 26.12
C VAL A 53 -16.40 -4.09 24.85
N PRO A 54 -17.43 -4.96 24.86
CA PRO A 54 -17.82 -5.70 23.65
C PRO A 54 -18.18 -4.78 22.47
N GLU A 55 -18.94 -3.72 22.74
CA GLU A 55 -19.34 -2.74 21.71
C GLU A 55 -18.11 -1.97 21.21
N SER A 56 -17.21 -1.56 22.11
CA SER A 56 -15.97 -0.88 21.74
C SER A 56 -15.06 -1.75 20.84
N LEU A 57 -14.92 -3.04 21.16
CA LEU A 57 -14.12 -3.98 20.36
C LEU A 57 -14.73 -4.23 18.97
N ILE A 58 -16.07 -4.38 18.89
CA ILE A 58 -16.77 -4.55 17.62
C ILE A 58 -16.59 -3.30 16.75
N ARG A 59 -16.75 -2.12 17.34
CA ARG A 59 -16.54 -0.84 16.65
C ARG A 59 -15.10 -0.70 16.19
N ALA A 60 -14.14 -1.02 17.05
CA ALA A 60 -12.72 -1.03 16.73
C ALA A 60 -12.40 -1.92 15.51
N TYR A 61 -12.90 -3.15 15.52
CA TYR A 61 -12.75 -4.07 14.39
C TYR A 61 -13.36 -3.49 13.11
N ARG A 62 -14.60 -3.03 13.18
CA ARG A 62 -15.30 -2.47 12.01
C ARG A 62 -14.55 -1.26 11.44
N VAL A 63 -14.11 -0.34 12.28
CA VAL A 63 -13.35 0.86 11.87
C VAL A 63 -12.00 0.47 11.28
N ALA A 64 -11.26 -0.45 11.93
CA ALA A 64 -9.95 -0.89 11.45
C ALA A 64 -10.03 -1.55 10.06
N MET A 65 -11.08 -2.35 9.82
CA MET A 65 -11.28 -3.12 8.59
C MET A 65 -11.99 -2.37 7.47
N THR A 66 -12.62 -1.23 7.77
CA THR A 66 -13.23 -0.35 6.74
C THR A 66 -12.13 0.37 5.96
N GLU A 67 -12.23 0.35 4.64
CA GLU A 67 -11.28 1.07 3.78
C GLU A 67 -11.43 2.61 3.92
N PRO A 68 -10.33 3.35 3.83
CA PRO A 68 -8.93 2.91 3.91
C PRO A 68 -8.63 2.30 5.28
N LYS A 69 -8.15 1.05 5.30
CA LYS A 69 -7.85 0.31 6.55
C LYS A 69 -6.78 1.04 7.37
N GLY A 70 -6.74 0.74 8.67
CA GLY A 70 -5.73 1.33 9.54
C GLY A 70 -5.87 0.91 11.00
N PRO A 71 -4.89 1.25 11.84
CA PRO A 71 -4.89 0.91 13.25
C PRO A 71 -5.95 1.68 14.02
N VAL A 72 -6.43 1.08 15.11
CA VAL A 72 -7.28 1.69 16.14
C VAL A 72 -6.70 1.41 17.50
N TYR A 73 -7.09 2.18 18.50
CA TYR A 73 -6.54 2.10 19.85
C TYR A 73 -7.64 2.08 20.90
N ILE A 74 -7.52 1.19 21.90
CA ILE A 74 -8.44 1.11 23.02
C ILE A 74 -7.63 1.15 24.33
N ALA A 75 -7.97 2.08 25.22
CA ALA A 75 -7.43 2.15 26.56
C ALA A 75 -8.43 1.57 27.57
N LEU A 76 -8.00 0.58 28.35
CA LEU A 76 -8.82 -0.10 29.34
C LEU A 76 -8.46 0.39 30.73
N ASP A 77 -9.44 0.88 31.47
CA ASP A 77 -9.28 1.38 32.84
C ASP A 77 -9.07 0.23 33.82
N ALA A 78 -8.01 0.27 34.63
CA ALA A 78 -7.68 -0.75 35.61
C ALA A 78 -8.73 -0.86 36.72
N GLY A 79 -9.43 0.21 37.08
CA GLY A 79 -10.44 0.21 38.12
C GLY A 79 -11.54 -0.82 37.87
N TRP A 80 -12.24 -0.67 36.74
CA TRP A 80 -13.32 -1.62 36.38
C TRP A 80 -12.81 -2.98 35.87
N GLN A 81 -11.56 -3.11 35.41
CA GLN A 81 -10.97 -4.42 35.09
C GLN A 81 -10.81 -5.30 36.34
N GLU A 82 -10.59 -4.69 37.53
CA GLU A 82 -10.41 -5.38 38.78
C GLU A 82 -11.70 -5.57 39.58
N GLU A 83 -12.81 -4.96 39.11
CA GLU A 83 -14.11 -5.10 39.77
C GLU A 83 -14.72 -6.48 39.60
N ARG A 84 -15.48 -6.92 40.61
CA ARG A 84 -16.33 -8.11 40.46
C ARG A 84 -17.56 -7.76 39.68
N ILE A 85 -17.83 -8.55 38.61
CA ILE A 85 -19.07 -8.47 37.86
C ILE A 85 -20.12 -9.38 38.50
N ASP A 86 -21.34 -8.88 38.65
CA ASP A 86 -22.48 -9.57 39.30
C ASP A 86 -23.48 -10.12 38.26
N ARG A 87 -23.24 -9.89 36.97
CA ARG A 87 -24.07 -10.33 35.86
C ARG A 87 -23.21 -10.71 34.67
N GLU A 88 -23.75 -11.50 33.78
CA GLU A 88 -23.11 -11.88 32.53
C GLU A 88 -22.91 -10.65 31.61
N ILE A 89 -21.76 -10.58 30.97
CA ILE A 89 -21.47 -9.57 29.93
C ILE A 89 -22.08 -10.05 28.63
N PRO A 90 -23.08 -9.35 28.04
CA PRO A 90 -23.69 -9.76 26.80
C PRO A 90 -22.70 -9.58 25.63
N ILE A 91 -22.35 -10.69 24.98
CA ILE A 91 -21.53 -10.66 23.76
C ILE A 91 -22.47 -10.73 22.57
N PRO A 92 -22.56 -9.69 21.71
CA PRO A 92 -23.45 -9.70 20.57
C PRO A 92 -22.96 -10.65 19.48
N ASP A 93 -23.87 -11.03 18.59
CA ASP A 93 -23.55 -11.82 17.40
C ASP A 93 -22.65 -11.00 16.45
N VAL A 94 -21.34 -11.26 16.53
CA VAL A 94 -20.32 -10.51 15.78
C VAL A 94 -20.46 -10.60 14.26
N THR A 95 -21.17 -11.64 13.75
CA THR A 95 -21.36 -11.83 12.31
C THR A 95 -22.22 -10.72 11.68
N LYS A 96 -23.01 -10.02 12.49
CA LYS A 96 -23.88 -8.91 12.05
C LYS A 96 -23.18 -7.55 11.98
N PHE A 97 -21.91 -7.48 12.36
CA PHE A 97 -21.13 -6.24 12.42
C PHE A 97 -19.99 -6.20 11.40
N ALA A 98 -20.16 -6.88 10.26
CA ALA A 98 -19.20 -6.84 9.18
C ALA A 98 -18.87 -5.39 8.74
N PRO A 99 -17.65 -5.11 8.26
CA PRO A 99 -17.32 -3.84 7.63
C PRO A 99 -18.27 -3.53 6.45
N PRO A 100 -18.47 -2.25 6.10
CA PRO A 100 -19.28 -1.90 4.93
C PRO A 100 -18.64 -2.44 3.64
N THR A 101 -19.48 -2.61 2.62
CA THR A 101 -19.02 -2.99 1.28
C THR A 101 -18.15 -1.90 0.65
N PRO A 102 -17.25 -2.24 -0.30
CA PRO A 102 -16.41 -1.29 -1.01
C PRO A 102 -17.21 -0.17 -1.68
N ILE A 103 -16.63 1.03 -1.71
CA ILE A 103 -17.22 2.23 -2.33
C ILE A 103 -16.97 2.16 -3.84
N GLN A 104 -18.05 2.28 -4.63
CA GLN A 104 -17.95 2.42 -6.09
C GLN A 104 -17.77 3.89 -6.48
N GLY A 105 -17.07 4.12 -7.61
CA GLY A 105 -16.94 5.45 -8.19
C GLY A 105 -18.25 5.96 -8.82
N ASP A 106 -18.37 7.28 -8.92
CA ASP A 106 -19.46 7.91 -9.66
C ASP A 106 -19.50 7.41 -11.12
N PRO A 107 -20.65 6.90 -11.61
CA PRO A 107 -20.72 6.32 -12.95
C PRO A 107 -20.36 7.28 -14.09
N THR A 108 -20.69 8.56 -13.94
CA THR A 108 -20.37 9.59 -14.95
C THR A 108 -18.87 9.85 -14.99
N ALA A 109 -18.23 9.96 -13.82
CA ALA A 109 -16.79 10.11 -13.72
C ALA A 109 -16.03 8.88 -14.23
N MET A 110 -16.53 7.67 -13.95
CA MET A 110 -15.96 6.42 -14.46
C MET A 110 -16.03 6.34 -16.00
N ALA A 111 -17.17 6.75 -16.58
CA ALA A 111 -17.31 6.82 -18.04
C ALA A 111 -16.35 7.87 -18.66
N GLU A 112 -16.12 8.98 -17.98
CA GLU A 112 -15.18 10.01 -18.43
C GLU A 112 -13.72 9.53 -18.39
N ILE A 113 -13.31 8.76 -17.36
CA ILE A 113 -11.99 8.08 -17.36
C ILE A 113 -11.83 7.22 -18.62
N VAL A 114 -12.84 6.39 -18.90
CA VAL A 114 -12.80 5.49 -20.07
C VAL A 114 -12.71 6.28 -21.36
N ARG A 115 -13.47 7.36 -21.50
CA ARG A 115 -13.41 8.24 -22.69
C ARG A 115 -12.00 8.82 -22.87
N MET A 116 -11.37 9.26 -21.79
CA MET A 116 -10.01 9.81 -21.81
C MET A 116 -8.97 8.75 -22.16
N LEU A 117 -9.05 7.56 -21.55
CA LEU A 117 -8.13 6.44 -21.83
C LEU A 117 -8.27 5.91 -23.28
N ALA A 118 -9.50 5.77 -23.77
CA ALA A 118 -9.75 5.30 -25.14
C ALA A 118 -9.22 6.29 -26.19
N GLY A 119 -9.33 7.60 -25.93
CA GLY A 119 -8.84 8.67 -26.79
C GLY A 119 -7.34 8.99 -26.65
N ALA A 120 -6.66 8.43 -25.65
CA ALA A 120 -5.27 8.71 -25.37
C ALA A 120 -4.33 8.11 -26.42
N THR A 121 -3.23 8.79 -26.70
CA THR A 121 -2.14 8.26 -27.53
C THR A 121 -1.17 7.41 -26.69
N ALA A 122 -0.86 7.86 -25.49
CA ALA A 122 0.06 7.21 -24.55
C ALA A 122 -0.55 7.14 -23.14
N PRO A 123 -1.59 6.32 -22.92
CA PRO A 123 -2.21 6.18 -21.59
C PRO A 123 -1.28 5.44 -20.65
N LEU A 124 -1.25 5.90 -19.38
CA LEU A 124 -0.44 5.34 -18.32
C LEU A 124 -1.28 5.16 -17.04
N ILE A 125 -1.08 4.04 -16.35
CA ILE A 125 -1.56 3.82 -14.99
C ILE A 125 -0.35 3.83 -14.05
N ILE A 126 -0.46 4.54 -12.92
CA ILE A 126 0.46 4.39 -11.78
C ILE A 126 -0.32 3.69 -10.67
N ALA A 127 0.11 2.47 -10.33
CA ALA A 127 -0.55 1.63 -9.34
C ALA A 127 0.18 1.71 -7.98
N GLY A 128 -0.47 2.23 -6.96
CA GLY A 128 0.13 2.45 -5.63
C GLY A 128 -0.15 1.32 -4.64
N ARG A 129 -1.42 1.03 -4.37
CA ARG A 129 -1.83 0.03 -3.36
C ARG A 129 -2.84 -1.00 -3.90
N VAL A 130 -2.88 -1.19 -5.18
CA VAL A 130 -3.78 -2.17 -5.83
C VAL A 130 -3.52 -3.58 -5.29
N GLY A 131 -2.24 -3.92 -5.11
CA GLY A 131 -1.81 -5.23 -4.60
C GLY A 131 -2.13 -5.52 -3.12
N ARG A 132 -2.83 -4.60 -2.40
CA ARG A 132 -3.36 -4.90 -1.06
C ARG A 132 -4.43 -5.99 -1.08
N ASN A 133 -5.06 -6.19 -2.22
CA ASN A 133 -5.93 -7.30 -2.53
C ASN A 133 -5.37 -8.04 -3.75
N GLU A 134 -4.92 -9.27 -3.54
CA GLU A 134 -4.24 -10.06 -4.58
C GLU A 134 -5.09 -10.27 -5.83
N ALA A 135 -6.42 -10.45 -5.67
CA ALA A 135 -7.34 -10.60 -6.81
C ALA A 135 -7.35 -9.36 -7.71
N THR A 136 -7.21 -8.16 -7.13
CA THR A 136 -7.23 -6.90 -7.89
C THR A 136 -6.00 -6.74 -8.80
N VAL A 137 -4.91 -7.46 -8.54
CA VAL A 137 -3.74 -7.48 -9.43
C VAL A 137 -4.11 -8.08 -10.78
N ALA A 138 -4.83 -9.20 -10.78
CA ALA A 138 -5.30 -9.84 -12.01
C ALA A 138 -6.30 -8.94 -12.77
N ASP A 139 -7.18 -8.25 -12.06
CA ASP A 139 -8.11 -7.28 -12.66
C ASP A 139 -7.36 -6.11 -13.30
N LEU A 140 -6.28 -5.62 -12.67
CA LEU A 140 -5.45 -4.56 -13.25
C LEU A 140 -4.70 -5.04 -14.50
N VAL A 141 -4.20 -6.27 -14.51
CA VAL A 141 -3.59 -6.87 -15.71
C VAL A 141 -4.61 -6.88 -16.85
N LYS A 142 -5.84 -7.32 -16.59
CA LYS A 142 -6.90 -7.33 -17.61
C LYS A 142 -7.24 -5.92 -18.10
N LEU A 143 -7.35 -4.93 -17.22
CA LEU A 143 -7.58 -3.53 -17.61
C LEU A 143 -6.47 -3.01 -18.51
N ALA A 144 -5.22 -3.28 -18.15
CA ALA A 144 -4.05 -2.87 -18.93
C ALA A 144 -4.04 -3.51 -20.32
N GLU A 145 -4.35 -4.80 -20.44
CA GLU A 145 -4.43 -5.52 -21.71
C GLU A 145 -5.53 -5.00 -22.62
N VAL A 146 -6.73 -4.78 -22.07
CA VAL A 146 -7.88 -4.25 -22.83
C VAL A 146 -7.58 -2.89 -23.45
N GLY A 147 -6.89 -2.02 -22.74
CA GLY A 147 -6.55 -0.68 -23.24
C GLY A 147 -5.18 -0.57 -23.90
N GLY A 148 -4.32 -1.60 -23.82
CA GLY A 148 -2.90 -1.46 -24.13
C GLY A 148 -2.23 -0.40 -23.29
N ILE A 149 -2.57 -0.33 -21.99
CA ILE A 149 -2.16 0.73 -21.07
C ILE A 149 -0.87 0.31 -20.37
N LYS A 150 0.18 1.11 -20.49
CA LYS A 150 1.41 0.91 -19.71
C LYS A 150 1.12 1.10 -18.23
N VAL A 151 1.76 0.29 -17.36
CA VAL A 151 1.57 0.36 -15.90
C VAL A 151 2.91 0.56 -15.21
N VAL A 152 2.97 1.55 -14.34
CA VAL A 152 4.08 1.77 -13.40
C VAL A 152 3.66 1.28 -12.03
N ASP A 153 4.39 0.31 -11.48
CA ASP A 153 4.22 -0.12 -10.08
C ASP A 153 4.94 0.87 -9.16
N ALA A 154 4.18 1.65 -8.39
CA ALA A 154 4.72 2.67 -7.49
C ALA A 154 5.39 2.10 -6.22
N GLY A 155 5.42 0.78 -6.07
CA GLY A 155 6.13 0.11 -4.97
C GLY A 155 5.23 -0.33 -3.82
N GLY A 156 5.87 -0.71 -2.71
CA GLY A 156 5.20 -1.41 -1.62
C GLY A 156 5.05 -2.90 -1.94
N ALA A 157 3.84 -3.46 -1.87
CA ALA A 157 3.54 -4.79 -2.41
C ALA A 157 3.62 -4.77 -3.94
N MET A 158 3.62 -5.94 -4.55
CA MET A 158 3.48 -6.04 -6.01
C MET A 158 2.08 -5.57 -6.42
N ASN A 159 2.01 -4.51 -7.22
CA ASN A 159 0.76 -4.00 -7.78
C ASN A 159 0.52 -4.48 -9.21
N PHE A 160 1.59 -4.78 -9.93
CA PHE A 160 1.57 -5.26 -11.30
C PHE A 160 2.75 -6.22 -11.54
N PRO A 161 2.58 -7.32 -12.29
CA PRO A 161 3.69 -8.23 -12.57
C PRO A 161 4.76 -7.53 -13.40
N ASN A 162 6.01 -7.53 -12.89
CA ASN A 162 7.11 -6.93 -13.66
C ASN A 162 7.57 -7.79 -14.82
N THR A 163 7.04 -8.99 -15.01
CA THR A 163 7.24 -9.84 -16.18
C THR A 163 6.30 -9.51 -17.33
N HIS A 164 5.23 -8.74 -17.04
CA HIS A 164 4.21 -8.41 -18.04
C HIS A 164 4.73 -7.41 -19.10
N PRO A 165 4.39 -7.57 -20.41
CA PRO A 165 4.84 -6.67 -21.47
C PRO A 165 4.48 -5.19 -21.28
N LEU A 166 3.38 -4.91 -20.58
CA LEU A 166 2.92 -3.54 -20.29
C LEU A 166 3.51 -2.96 -19.00
N ASP A 167 4.36 -3.68 -18.26
CA ASP A 167 5.07 -3.09 -17.13
C ASP A 167 6.08 -2.05 -17.64
N ALA A 168 5.86 -0.81 -17.25
CA ALA A 168 6.69 0.34 -17.57
C ALA A 168 7.46 0.90 -16.37
N THR A 169 7.57 0.10 -15.29
CA THR A 169 8.30 0.50 -14.08
C THR A 169 9.78 0.72 -14.40
N GLY A 170 10.30 1.90 -14.07
CA GLY A 170 11.69 2.27 -14.35
C GLY A 170 11.97 2.73 -15.78
N THR A 171 10.95 2.97 -16.58
CA THR A 171 11.06 3.55 -17.94
C THR A 171 10.71 5.04 -17.94
N THR A 172 10.74 5.66 -19.13
CA THR A 172 10.33 7.05 -19.39
C THR A 172 8.83 7.21 -19.71
N ALA A 173 8.03 6.19 -19.45
CA ALA A 173 6.61 6.19 -19.84
C ALA A 173 5.80 7.36 -19.22
N LEU A 174 6.19 7.84 -18.03
CA LEU A 174 5.52 8.98 -17.40
C LEU A 174 5.77 10.29 -18.16
N GLU A 175 6.97 10.47 -18.71
CA GLU A 175 7.36 11.65 -19.48
C GLU A 175 6.68 11.68 -20.87
N GLU A 176 6.22 10.53 -21.34
CA GLU A 176 5.58 10.35 -22.66
C GLU A 176 4.05 10.40 -22.58
N ALA A 177 3.48 10.10 -21.39
CA ALA A 177 2.05 9.93 -21.18
C ALA A 177 1.25 11.22 -21.42
N ASP A 178 0.13 11.10 -22.15
CA ASP A 178 -0.86 12.16 -22.34
C ASP A 178 -2.07 12.05 -21.40
N VAL A 179 -2.33 10.85 -20.87
CA VAL A 179 -3.30 10.58 -19.81
C VAL A 179 -2.66 9.69 -18.77
N VAL A 180 -2.66 10.14 -17.51
CA VAL A 180 -2.10 9.42 -16.35
C VAL A 180 -3.22 9.15 -15.35
N VAL A 181 -3.43 7.88 -15.00
CA VAL A 181 -4.39 7.47 -13.97
C VAL A 181 -3.62 6.95 -12.76
N LEU A 182 -3.80 7.62 -11.63
CA LEU A 182 -3.30 7.16 -10.33
C LEU A 182 -4.34 6.23 -9.70
N LEU A 183 -3.96 5.00 -9.37
CA LEU A 183 -4.80 4.02 -8.69
C LEU A 183 -4.27 3.76 -7.28
N ASP A 184 -4.96 4.26 -6.26
CA ASP A 184 -4.57 4.16 -4.83
C ASP A 184 -3.11 4.59 -4.56
N VAL A 185 -2.67 5.67 -5.18
CA VAL A 185 -1.33 6.24 -4.96
C VAL A 185 -1.35 7.12 -3.72
N ASP A 186 -0.64 6.71 -2.66
CA ASP A 186 -0.62 7.43 -1.37
C ASP A 186 -0.01 8.84 -1.49
N TYR A 187 0.94 9.02 -2.40
CA TYR A 187 1.66 10.27 -2.63
C TYR A 187 1.67 10.64 -4.12
N PRO A 188 0.63 11.27 -4.62
CA PRO A 188 0.56 11.70 -6.03
C PRO A 188 1.76 12.55 -6.45
N GLU A 189 2.18 13.50 -5.62
CA GLU A 189 3.34 14.34 -5.92
C GLU A 189 4.62 13.51 -6.11
N LEU A 190 4.91 12.60 -5.18
CA LEU A 190 6.10 11.74 -5.26
C LEU A 190 6.08 10.83 -6.48
N ALA A 191 4.91 10.34 -6.88
CA ALA A 191 4.75 9.46 -8.04
C ALA A 191 4.95 10.18 -9.37
N THR A 192 4.71 11.50 -9.43
CA THR A 192 4.72 12.30 -10.65
C THR A 192 5.89 13.28 -10.75
N THR A 193 6.75 13.34 -9.74
CA THR A 193 7.88 14.28 -9.69
C THR A 193 9.20 13.55 -9.45
N VAL A 194 10.29 14.26 -9.66
CA VAL A 194 11.60 13.91 -9.16
C VAL A 194 12.11 15.01 -8.24
N TRP A 195 12.64 14.60 -7.10
CA TRP A 195 13.25 15.50 -6.13
C TRP A 195 14.75 15.40 -6.17
N ASN A 196 15.42 16.56 -6.37
CA ASN A 196 16.85 16.65 -6.26
C ASN A 196 17.21 17.06 -4.82
N ARG A 197 17.87 16.14 -4.10
CA ARG A 197 18.26 16.34 -2.70
C ARG A 197 19.30 17.45 -2.49
N TYR A 198 20.07 17.82 -3.50
CA TYR A 198 21.14 18.81 -3.38
C TYR A 198 20.63 20.25 -3.50
N ASP A 199 19.81 20.53 -4.51
CA ASP A 199 19.25 21.86 -4.74
C ASP A 199 17.83 22.00 -4.18
N ARG A 200 17.25 20.92 -3.63
CA ARG A 200 15.87 20.83 -3.10
C ARG A 200 14.80 21.19 -4.12
N GLN A 201 15.11 21.07 -5.39
CA GLN A 201 14.16 21.34 -6.45
C GLN A 201 13.29 20.10 -6.72
N ILE A 202 11.98 20.36 -6.89
CA ILE A 202 11.02 19.36 -7.32
C ILE A 202 10.69 19.67 -8.77
N LYS A 203 10.87 18.67 -9.66
CA LYS A 203 10.54 18.77 -11.08
C LYS A 203 9.41 17.83 -11.41
N ASN A 204 8.37 18.35 -12.03
CA ASN A 204 7.30 17.54 -12.61
C ASN A 204 7.90 16.70 -13.77
N ARG A 205 7.58 15.42 -13.78
CA ARG A 205 7.99 14.48 -14.83
C ARG A 205 6.94 14.33 -15.92
N MET A 206 5.70 14.73 -15.64
CA MET A 206 4.62 14.66 -16.63
C MET A 206 4.78 15.76 -17.68
N ARG A 207 4.30 15.49 -18.89
CA ARG A 207 4.14 16.51 -19.92
C ARG A 207 3.22 17.64 -19.43
N ALA A 208 3.43 18.84 -19.92
CA ALA A 208 2.63 20.01 -19.51
C ALA A 208 1.15 19.91 -19.91
N ASP A 209 0.85 19.16 -20.96
CA ASP A 209 -0.49 18.91 -21.52
C ASP A 209 -1.09 17.57 -21.05
N ALA A 210 -0.38 16.80 -20.24
CA ALA A 210 -0.87 15.52 -19.72
C ALA A 210 -2.04 15.74 -18.77
N LYS A 211 -3.06 14.93 -18.90
CA LYS A 211 -4.23 14.90 -18.01
C LYS A 211 -4.00 13.92 -16.89
N LEU A 212 -4.21 14.38 -15.66
CA LEU A 212 -4.08 13.57 -14.46
C LEU A 212 -5.46 13.20 -13.91
N ILE A 213 -5.63 11.93 -13.59
CA ILE A 213 -6.81 11.38 -12.93
C ILE A 213 -6.37 10.72 -11.64
N ASN A 214 -7.00 11.03 -10.52
CA ASN A 214 -6.76 10.40 -9.23
C ASN A 214 -7.98 9.55 -8.84
N LEU A 215 -7.79 8.23 -8.71
CA LEU A 215 -8.82 7.29 -8.26
C LEU A 215 -8.28 6.49 -7.08
N GLY A 216 -8.96 6.60 -5.95
CA GLY A 216 -8.55 5.88 -4.74
C GLY A 216 -9.32 6.36 -3.53
N LEU A 217 -8.88 5.91 -2.36
CA LEU A 217 -9.54 6.21 -1.08
C LEU A 217 -8.71 7.12 -0.17
N ASN A 218 -7.63 7.71 -0.69
CA ASN A 218 -6.72 8.51 0.14
C ASN A 218 -7.38 9.76 0.71
N ASP A 219 -8.26 10.41 -0.04
CA ASP A 219 -9.01 11.60 0.41
C ASP A 219 -9.98 11.29 1.56
N LEU A 220 -10.29 10.00 1.78
CA LEU A 220 -11.10 9.53 2.91
C LEU A 220 -10.24 9.12 4.12
N ALA A 221 -8.92 9.18 4.01
CA ALA A 221 -8.03 8.87 5.12
C ALA A 221 -8.14 9.96 6.18
N MET A 222 -8.75 9.61 7.31
CA MET A 222 -8.83 10.51 8.46
C MET A 222 -7.51 10.46 9.23
N ARG A 223 -6.99 11.62 9.64
CA ARG A 223 -5.82 11.76 10.52
C ARG A 223 -4.58 10.99 10.03
N SER A 224 -4.17 11.26 8.83
CA SER A 224 -2.90 10.73 8.33
C SER A 224 -1.83 11.81 8.40
N THR A 225 -0.86 11.65 9.28
CA THR A 225 0.31 12.55 9.36
C THR A 225 1.06 12.65 8.04
N VAL A 226 0.84 11.69 7.17
CA VAL A 226 1.47 11.59 5.87
C VAL A 226 0.76 12.45 4.84
N MET A 227 -0.57 12.38 4.77
CA MET A 227 -1.38 13.14 3.82
C MET A 227 -1.39 14.64 4.14
N ASP A 228 -1.29 15.02 5.42
CA ASP A 228 -1.32 16.41 5.85
C ASP A 228 -0.10 17.21 5.39
N PHE A 229 1.01 16.54 5.08
CA PHE A 229 2.25 17.17 4.62
C PHE A 229 2.52 17.00 3.12
N GLY A 230 1.73 16.18 2.42
CA GLY A 230 1.80 16.05 0.97
C GLY A 230 1.20 17.28 0.28
N ARG A 231 1.79 17.71 -0.84
CA ARG A 231 1.16 18.74 -1.66
C ARG A 231 0.01 18.15 -2.47
N LEU A 232 -1.10 18.86 -2.50
CA LEU A 232 -2.16 18.57 -3.44
C LEU A 232 -1.68 18.89 -4.86
N ILE A 233 -1.89 17.96 -5.78
CA ILE A 233 -1.61 18.19 -7.19
C ILE A 233 -2.93 18.31 -7.96
N PRO A 234 -3.03 19.25 -8.93
CA PRO A 234 -4.23 19.38 -9.73
C PRO A 234 -4.50 18.13 -10.55
N ALA A 235 -5.74 17.70 -10.60
CA ALA A 235 -6.22 16.60 -11.42
C ALA A 235 -7.51 16.99 -12.15
N GLU A 236 -7.71 16.50 -13.36
CA GLU A 236 -8.97 16.68 -14.11
C GLU A 236 -10.13 15.98 -13.41
N LEU A 237 -9.85 14.82 -12.81
CA LEU A 237 -10.83 14.04 -12.04
C LEU A 237 -10.19 13.51 -10.77
N SER A 238 -10.90 13.66 -9.64
CA SER A 238 -10.58 12.97 -8.38
C SER A 238 -11.80 12.17 -7.95
N ILE A 239 -11.63 10.85 -7.82
CA ILE A 239 -12.74 9.92 -7.60
C ILE A 239 -12.45 9.06 -6.38
N ALA A 240 -13.32 9.17 -5.36
CA ALA A 240 -13.28 8.30 -4.20
C ALA A 240 -13.92 6.96 -4.56
N ALA A 241 -13.09 5.94 -4.81
CA ALA A 241 -13.53 4.59 -5.12
C ALA A 241 -12.50 3.55 -4.65
N ASP A 242 -12.99 2.39 -4.23
CA ASP A 242 -12.14 1.24 -3.96
C ASP A 242 -11.71 0.60 -5.29
N THR A 243 -10.42 0.47 -5.51
CA THR A 243 -9.86 -0.11 -6.73
C THR A 243 -10.31 -1.54 -6.98
N SER A 244 -10.69 -2.30 -5.93
CA SER A 244 -11.18 -3.67 -6.06
C SER A 244 -12.54 -3.77 -6.79
N VAL A 245 -13.31 -2.70 -6.81
CA VAL A 245 -14.58 -2.63 -7.55
C VAL A 245 -14.52 -1.67 -8.73
N ALA A 246 -13.66 -0.65 -8.66
CA ALA A 246 -13.50 0.32 -9.74
C ALA A 246 -12.77 -0.27 -10.96
N ILE A 247 -11.71 -1.07 -10.76
CA ILE A 247 -10.93 -1.66 -11.86
C ILE A 247 -11.77 -2.60 -12.73
N PRO A 248 -12.56 -3.56 -12.16
CA PRO A 248 -13.46 -4.38 -12.98
C PRO A 248 -14.48 -3.56 -13.78
N GLU A 249 -15.04 -2.50 -13.21
CA GLU A 249 -15.98 -1.65 -13.93
C GLU A 249 -15.32 -0.83 -15.02
N LEU A 250 -14.13 -0.25 -14.78
CA LEU A 250 -13.33 0.41 -15.83
C LEU A 250 -13.01 -0.55 -16.96
N THR A 251 -12.64 -1.79 -16.64
CA THR A 251 -12.36 -2.84 -17.64
C THR A 251 -13.57 -3.10 -18.51
N ARG A 252 -14.74 -3.34 -17.90
CA ARG A 252 -15.99 -3.58 -18.61
C ARG A 252 -16.38 -2.43 -19.55
N LEU A 253 -16.23 -1.19 -19.09
CA LEU A 253 -16.53 0.00 -19.90
C LEU A 253 -15.50 0.19 -21.03
N LEU A 254 -14.22 -0.08 -20.75
CA LEU A 254 -13.14 0.08 -21.71
C LEU A 254 -13.20 -1.00 -22.80
N GLU A 255 -13.59 -2.24 -22.48
CA GLU A 255 -13.85 -3.30 -23.48
C GLU A 255 -14.84 -2.83 -24.55
N VAL A 256 -15.90 -2.15 -24.14
CA VAL A 256 -16.90 -1.60 -25.06
C VAL A 256 -16.32 -0.45 -25.90
N ALA A 257 -15.60 0.47 -25.25
CA ALA A 257 -15.04 1.64 -25.92
C ALA A 257 -13.91 1.29 -26.91
N MET A 258 -13.17 0.22 -26.65
CA MET A 258 -12.04 -0.24 -27.48
C MET A 258 -12.41 -1.31 -28.49
N ALA A 259 -13.70 -1.69 -28.57
CA ALA A 259 -14.15 -2.74 -29.49
C ALA A 259 -13.77 -2.42 -30.95
N GLY A 260 -13.04 -3.33 -31.58
CA GLY A 260 -12.55 -3.17 -32.96
C GLY A 260 -11.33 -2.26 -33.13
N SER A 261 -10.76 -1.71 -32.05
CA SER A 261 -9.54 -0.91 -32.11
C SER A 261 -8.28 -1.79 -32.14
N ASN A 262 -7.32 -1.45 -32.99
CA ASN A 262 -6.00 -2.07 -33.00
C ASN A 262 -4.98 -1.36 -32.08
N ALA A 263 -5.36 -0.24 -31.46
CA ALA A 263 -4.46 0.55 -30.63
C ALA A 263 -3.91 -0.24 -29.42
N PRO A 264 -4.69 -1.08 -28.71
CA PRO A 264 -4.16 -1.86 -27.61
C PRO A 264 -3.02 -2.79 -28.00
N ALA A 265 -3.17 -3.52 -29.12
CA ALA A 265 -2.14 -4.43 -29.60
C ALA A 265 -0.85 -3.70 -30.01
N ALA A 266 -0.98 -2.54 -30.68
CA ALA A 266 0.16 -1.73 -31.08
C ALA A 266 0.93 -1.19 -29.84
N ARG A 267 0.21 -0.67 -28.85
CA ARG A 267 0.80 -0.18 -27.59
C ARG A 267 1.47 -1.30 -26.79
N ALA A 268 0.86 -2.49 -26.75
CA ALA A 268 1.43 -3.65 -26.06
C ALA A 268 2.74 -4.11 -26.71
N ALA A 269 2.81 -4.12 -28.05
CA ALA A 269 4.03 -4.46 -28.78
C ALA A 269 5.17 -3.45 -28.51
N GLU A 270 4.85 -2.16 -28.50
CA GLU A 270 5.80 -1.11 -28.12
C GLU A 270 6.28 -1.24 -26.68
N GLY A 271 5.35 -1.48 -25.74
CA GLY A 271 5.66 -1.70 -24.32
C GLY A 271 6.61 -2.88 -24.11
N ALA A 272 6.38 -4.00 -24.80
CA ALA A 272 7.23 -5.18 -24.74
C ALA A 272 8.68 -4.88 -25.19
N ILE A 273 8.87 -4.08 -26.23
CA ILE A 273 10.20 -3.67 -26.71
C ILE A 273 10.89 -2.79 -25.64
N ALA A 274 10.19 -1.77 -25.15
CA ALA A 274 10.74 -0.87 -24.13
C ALA A 274 11.15 -1.62 -22.85
N LYS A 275 10.32 -2.58 -22.44
CA LYS A 275 10.61 -3.44 -21.30
C LYS A 275 11.84 -4.33 -21.52
N ALA A 276 11.95 -4.98 -22.68
CA ALA A 276 13.09 -5.82 -22.99
C ALA A 276 14.40 -5.01 -22.95
N VAL A 277 14.40 -3.79 -23.49
CA VAL A 277 15.55 -2.87 -23.44
C VAL A 277 15.91 -2.50 -22.01
N ALA A 278 14.91 -2.14 -21.17
CA ALA A 278 15.14 -1.78 -19.77
C ALA A 278 15.69 -2.96 -18.97
N ARG A 279 15.19 -4.18 -19.21
CA ARG A 279 15.68 -5.41 -18.55
C ARG A 279 17.12 -5.71 -18.97
N GLN A 280 17.44 -5.63 -20.25
CA GLN A 280 18.81 -5.87 -20.74
C GLN A 280 19.78 -4.85 -20.14
N SER A 281 19.42 -3.58 -20.15
CA SER A 281 20.25 -2.52 -19.51
C SER A 281 20.49 -2.79 -18.02
N ALA A 282 19.52 -3.29 -17.30
CA ALA A 282 19.68 -3.65 -15.88
C ALA A 282 20.64 -4.83 -15.68
N LEU A 283 20.58 -5.84 -16.56
CA LEU A 283 21.49 -6.99 -16.55
C LEU A 283 22.93 -6.56 -16.87
N ASP A 284 23.12 -5.71 -17.88
CA ASP A 284 24.44 -5.18 -18.26
C ASP A 284 25.07 -4.39 -17.11
N GLN A 285 24.30 -3.46 -16.49
CA GLN A 285 24.76 -2.71 -15.33
C GLN A 285 25.09 -3.63 -14.14
N ALA A 286 24.30 -4.66 -13.89
CA ALA A 286 24.61 -5.62 -12.83
C ALA A 286 25.90 -6.40 -13.08
N ALA A 287 26.16 -6.76 -14.34
CA ALA A 287 27.39 -7.44 -14.75
C ALA A 287 28.63 -6.54 -14.59
N GLU A 288 28.54 -5.25 -14.95
CA GLU A 288 29.64 -4.29 -14.76
C GLU A 288 30.08 -4.17 -13.31
N HIS A 289 29.14 -4.27 -12.36
CA HIS A 289 29.39 -4.13 -10.93
C HIS A 289 29.55 -5.48 -10.18
N ALA A 290 29.67 -6.59 -10.91
CA ALA A 290 29.67 -7.93 -10.31
C ALA A 290 30.86 -8.23 -9.39
N ASP A 291 32.02 -7.66 -9.69
CA ASP A 291 33.29 -7.91 -8.97
C ASP A 291 33.71 -6.76 -8.07
N GLU A 292 32.86 -5.75 -7.89
CA GLU A 292 33.16 -4.60 -7.05
C GLU A 292 33.39 -4.96 -5.58
N ARG A 293 34.24 -4.15 -4.92
CA ARG A 293 34.48 -4.20 -3.47
C ARG A 293 34.41 -2.78 -2.90
N PRO A 294 33.51 -2.53 -1.92
CA PRO A 294 32.54 -3.46 -1.28
C PRO A 294 31.54 -4.05 -2.28
N ILE A 295 30.93 -5.21 -1.92
CA ILE A 295 29.98 -5.92 -2.76
C ILE A 295 28.81 -5.00 -3.14
N SER A 296 28.51 -4.91 -4.43
CA SER A 296 27.40 -4.08 -4.94
C SER A 296 26.03 -4.66 -4.61
N LEU A 297 25.00 -3.80 -4.49
CA LEU A 297 23.64 -4.25 -4.26
C LEU A 297 23.07 -5.06 -5.43
N SER A 298 23.51 -4.76 -6.67
CA SER A 298 23.15 -5.55 -7.85
C SER A 298 23.68 -6.98 -7.76
N ARG A 299 24.93 -7.15 -7.26
CA ARG A 299 25.50 -8.49 -7.02
C ARG A 299 24.73 -9.27 -5.96
N ILE A 300 24.34 -8.59 -4.86
CA ILE A 300 23.50 -9.23 -3.82
C ILE A 300 22.14 -9.65 -4.41
N ALA A 301 21.51 -8.76 -5.18
CA ALA A 301 20.23 -9.05 -5.83
C ALA A 301 20.34 -10.26 -6.77
N THR A 302 21.36 -10.30 -7.63
CA THR A 302 21.62 -11.42 -8.56
C THR A 302 21.82 -12.72 -7.81
N SER A 303 22.71 -12.73 -6.80
CA SER A 303 23.00 -13.94 -6.02
C SER A 303 21.77 -14.47 -5.27
N LEU A 304 20.98 -13.59 -4.67
CA LEU A 304 19.75 -14.00 -3.99
C LEU A 304 18.75 -14.61 -4.99
N TRP A 305 18.54 -13.97 -6.14
CA TRP A 305 17.62 -14.46 -7.16
C TRP A 305 17.99 -15.86 -7.64
N GLU A 306 19.25 -16.09 -7.94
CA GLU A 306 19.74 -17.42 -8.36
C GLU A 306 19.44 -18.53 -7.33
N ASN A 307 19.35 -18.18 -6.04
CA ASN A 307 19.08 -19.14 -4.97
C ASN A 307 17.58 -19.33 -4.67
N ILE A 308 16.72 -18.34 -4.96
CA ILE A 308 15.30 -18.40 -4.57
C ILE A 308 14.34 -18.60 -5.76
N LYS A 309 14.77 -18.30 -6.99
CA LYS A 309 13.90 -18.32 -8.19
C LYS A 309 13.25 -19.68 -8.51
N ALA A 310 13.84 -20.76 -8.03
CA ALA A 310 13.31 -22.12 -8.26
C ALA A 310 12.25 -22.53 -7.23
N ASP A 311 11.97 -21.70 -6.23
CA ASP A 311 11.01 -21.95 -5.17
C ASP A 311 9.89 -20.92 -5.21
N ASP A 312 8.64 -21.35 -5.18
CA ASP A 312 7.46 -20.48 -5.23
C ASP A 312 6.98 -20.01 -3.84
N ASN A 313 7.65 -20.45 -2.77
CA ASN A 313 7.17 -20.20 -1.40
C ASN A 313 7.92 -19.09 -0.64
N TRP A 314 8.75 -18.32 -1.31
CA TRP A 314 9.46 -17.21 -0.66
C TRP A 314 8.62 -15.93 -0.59
N VAL A 315 8.88 -15.14 0.44
CA VAL A 315 8.45 -13.73 0.55
C VAL A 315 9.69 -12.87 0.81
N PHE A 316 9.82 -11.77 0.09
CA PHE A 316 10.94 -10.85 0.26
C PHE A 316 10.52 -9.61 1.05
N ALA A 317 11.21 -9.32 2.15
CA ALA A 317 11.03 -8.14 2.99
C ALA A 317 12.32 -7.31 2.98
N GLY A 318 12.34 -6.23 2.22
CA GLY A 318 13.49 -5.36 2.11
C GLY A 318 13.47 -4.52 0.85
N ALA A 319 14.57 -3.79 0.65
CA ALA A 319 14.84 -3.05 -0.57
C ALA A 319 16.32 -3.20 -0.92
N LEU A 320 16.59 -3.44 -2.18
CA LEU A 320 17.93 -3.45 -2.76
C LEU A 320 18.08 -2.25 -3.69
N GLU A 321 17.63 -1.07 -3.24
CA GLU A 321 17.56 0.15 -4.06
C GLU A 321 16.90 -0.08 -5.44
N GLY A 322 15.90 -0.98 -5.46
CA GLY A 322 15.16 -1.35 -6.66
C GLY A 322 15.82 -2.44 -7.52
N TRP A 323 17.01 -2.92 -7.19
CA TRP A 323 17.67 -3.97 -7.97
C TRP A 323 16.86 -5.27 -8.01
N ASN A 324 16.17 -5.64 -6.94
CA ASN A 324 15.27 -6.78 -6.96
C ASN A 324 14.16 -6.62 -8.00
N ARG A 325 13.54 -5.43 -8.14
CA ARG A 325 12.50 -5.18 -9.15
C ARG A 325 13.04 -5.14 -10.59
N ARG A 326 14.30 -4.81 -10.76
CA ARG A 326 14.97 -4.74 -12.07
C ARG A 326 15.50 -6.09 -12.55
N LEU A 327 15.88 -6.99 -11.63
CA LEU A 327 16.57 -8.25 -11.94
C LEU A 327 15.75 -9.52 -11.68
N TRP A 328 14.74 -9.48 -10.78
CA TRP A 328 13.92 -10.65 -10.45
C TRP A 328 12.63 -10.67 -11.26
N ASP A 329 12.07 -11.85 -11.44
CA ASP A 329 10.74 -12.00 -12.01
C ASP A 329 9.72 -12.01 -10.86
N ILE A 330 9.00 -10.90 -10.73
CA ILE A 330 8.02 -10.64 -9.67
C ILE A 330 6.64 -10.69 -10.31
N ASP A 331 6.04 -11.85 -10.32
CA ASP A 331 4.73 -12.12 -10.93
C ASP A 331 3.72 -12.73 -9.96
N ARG A 332 4.15 -13.05 -8.72
CA ARG A 332 3.29 -13.64 -7.69
C ARG A 332 2.87 -12.58 -6.67
N PRO A 333 1.56 -12.29 -6.55
CA PRO A 333 1.05 -11.41 -5.50
C PRO A 333 1.48 -11.86 -4.11
N GLY A 334 1.78 -10.90 -3.23
CA GLY A 334 2.24 -11.18 -1.86
C GLY A 334 3.72 -11.59 -1.73
N SER A 335 4.45 -11.83 -2.83
CA SER A 335 5.87 -12.21 -2.77
C SER A 335 6.79 -11.08 -2.32
N ILE A 336 6.38 -9.82 -2.50
CA ILE A 336 7.16 -8.64 -2.13
C ILE A 336 6.40 -7.83 -1.10
N LEU A 337 7.01 -7.53 0.03
CA LEU A 337 6.47 -6.65 1.05
C LEU A 337 6.97 -5.20 0.93
N GLY A 338 7.94 -4.95 0.07
CA GLY A 338 8.56 -3.63 -0.07
C GLY A 338 9.37 -3.21 1.18
N ALA A 339 9.89 -1.99 1.21
CA ALA A 339 10.71 -1.49 2.31
C ALA A 339 9.90 -0.95 3.52
N GLY A 340 8.57 -0.87 3.41
CA GLY A 340 7.73 -0.18 4.38
C GLY A 340 7.73 1.34 4.18
N GLY A 341 6.56 1.96 4.34
CA GLY A 341 6.38 3.39 4.01
C GLY A 341 6.88 4.38 5.05
N SER A 342 7.30 3.92 6.25
CA SER A 342 7.60 4.83 7.36
C SER A 342 9.06 5.25 7.46
N ALA A 343 9.99 4.56 6.79
CA ALA A 343 11.45 4.72 6.96
C ALA A 343 11.90 4.74 8.44
N ALA A 344 11.09 4.16 9.33
CA ALA A 344 11.40 4.11 10.76
C ALA A 344 12.36 2.95 11.04
N LEU A 345 13.43 3.25 11.77
CA LEU A 345 14.37 2.24 12.23
C LEU A 345 13.68 1.22 13.15
N GLY A 346 14.17 -0.02 13.18
CA GLY A 346 13.63 -1.11 13.98
C GLY A 346 12.38 -1.78 13.41
N THR A 347 11.88 -1.38 12.24
CA THR A 347 10.67 -1.98 11.64
C THR A 347 10.95 -3.15 10.71
N GLY A 348 12.16 -3.27 10.19
CA GLY A 348 12.53 -4.27 9.20
C GLY A 348 12.46 -5.70 9.75
N LEU A 349 13.12 -5.97 10.86
CA LEU A 349 13.18 -7.30 11.45
C LEU A 349 11.81 -7.81 11.96
N PRO A 350 11.02 -7.07 12.76
CA PRO A 350 9.69 -7.52 13.17
C PRO A 350 8.76 -7.82 11.99
N ARG A 351 8.86 -7.02 10.94
CA ARG A 351 8.08 -7.25 9.71
C ARG A 351 8.48 -8.52 8.99
N ALA A 352 9.77 -8.81 8.91
CA ALA A 352 10.29 -10.04 8.33
C ALA A 352 9.85 -11.28 9.13
N VAL A 353 9.89 -11.21 10.45
CA VAL A 353 9.38 -12.26 11.35
C VAL A 353 7.87 -12.48 11.13
N GLY A 354 7.10 -11.39 11.08
CA GLY A 354 5.66 -11.46 10.79
C GLY A 354 5.36 -12.09 9.43
N ALA A 355 6.12 -11.75 8.40
CA ALA A 355 6.01 -12.35 7.08
C ALA A 355 6.34 -13.84 7.07
N GLY A 356 7.43 -14.23 7.73
CA GLY A 356 7.79 -15.63 7.88
C GLY A 356 6.73 -16.45 8.61
N LEU A 357 6.12 -15.89 9.67
CA LEU A 357 5.01 -16.53 10.37
C LEU A 357 3.76 -16.67 9.50
N ALA A 358 3.45 -15.67 8.66
CA ALA A 358 2.30 -15.71 7.77
C ALA A 358 2.39 -16.85 6.75
N VAL A 359 3.57 -17.06 6.15
CA VAL A 359 3.79 -18.10 5.12
C VAL A 359 4.22 -19.46 5.67
N LYS A 360 4.50 -19.55 6.97
CA LYS A 360 4.98 -20.80 7.59
C LYS A 360 4.06 -22.00 7.38
N LYS A 361 2.75 -21.79 7.44
CA LYS A 361 1.76 -22.87 7.29
C LYS A 361 1.73 -23.45 5.87
N SER A 362 2.09 -22.68 4.87
CA SER A 362 2.21 -23.13 3.48
C SER A 362 3.61 -23.67 3.13
N GLY A 363 4.49 -23.84 4.12
CA GLY A 363 5.87 -24.24 3.90
C GLY A 363 6.78 -23.11 3.40
N GLY A 364 6.30 -21.88 3.42
CA GLY A 364 7.05 -20.72 2.93
C GLY A 364 8.05 -20.17 3.95
N TYR A 365 8.91 -19.29 3.46
CA TYR A 365 9.90 -18.57 4.25
C TYR A 365 10.03 -17.11 3.82
N CYS A 366 10.59 -16.28 4.70
CA CYS A 366 10.87 -14.89 4.41
C CYS A 366 12.38 -14.66 4.23
N VAL A 367 12.76 -14.07 3.10
CA VAL A 367 14.08 -13.52 2.86
C VAL A 367 14.05 -12.04 3.22
N ALA A 368 14.86 -11.61 4.19
CA ALA A 368 14.90 -10.22 4.62
C ALA A 368 16.28 -9.61 4.43
N ILE A 369 16.29 -8.36 4.00
CA ILE A 369 17.51 -7.53 3.97
C ILE A 369 17.24 -6.29 4.79
N ASN A 370 18.01 -6.13 5.85
CA ASN A 370 17.96 -5.00 6.75
C ASN A 370 19.35 -4.41 6.94
N GLY A 371 19.45 -3.12 7.20
CA GLY A 371 20.67 -2.52 7.68
C GLY A 371 21.00 -3.00 9.09
N ASP A 372 22.28 -3.04 9.43
CA ASP A 372 22.78 -3.38 10.77
C ASP A 372 22.19 -2.47 11.84
N GLY A 373 22.13 -1.17 11.58
CA GLY A 373 21.48 -0.20 12.46
C GLY A 373 19.97 -0.46 12.67
N ASP A 374 19.25 -0.90 11.64
CA ASP A 374 17.82 -1.25 11.76
C ASP A 374 17.60 -2.51 12.62
N MET A 375 18.57 -3.42 12.64
CA MET A 375 18.52 -4.64 13.45
C MET A 375 18.81 -4.42 14.93
N MET A 376 19.41 -3.28 15.29
CA MET A 376 19.79 -2.97 16.67
C MET A 376 18.69 -2.26 17.48
N TYR A 377 17.56 -1.95 16.86
CA TYR A 377 16.41 -1.30 17.49
C TYR A 377 15.32 -2.30 17.94
#